data_a94d8c80c062834f2328ddd709b5e74b
#
_entry.id   a94d8c80c062834f2328ddd709b5e74b
#
_cell.length_a   1.000
_cell.length_b   1.000
_cell.length_c   1.000
_cell.angle_alpha   90.00
_cell.angle_beta   90.00
_cell.angle_gamma   90.00
#
_symmetry.space_group_name_H-M   'P 1'
#
loop_
_entity.id
_entity.type
_entity.pdbx_description
1 polymer ?
#
loop_
_entity_poly.entity_id
_entity_poly.type
_entity_poly.pdbx_seq_one_letter_code
_entity_poly.pdbx_strand_id
1 'polypeptide(L)'
;YRDLEEILAERGVNVDHATVNRWVVKYSPLIAAKAPAKKRSTAVSWRMDETYIKLKGKWMYYYRAIDKFGKTLDFMLCEHRDEAAATAFFTRAIGNNGFPDRVVIDKSGANLAGLENMNCLLILNGWFWLIEVLQVKYLNNIIEQDHRFIKKLTRQMKGFKSFCSASATLD
;
A
#
# COMPACT_ATOMS: atom_id res chain seq x y z
N TYR A 1 6.60 16.97 -8.64
CA TYR A 1 5.78 18.20 -8.55
C TYR A 1 6.18 19.27 -9.59
N ARG A 2 7.41 19.24 -10.12
CA ARG A 2 7.84 20.19 -11.18
C ARG A 2 7.04 20.01 -12.47
N ASP A 3 6.82 18.75 -12.88
CA ASP A 3 5.98 18.45 -14.04
C ASP A 3 4.53 18.95 -13.86
N LEU A 4 4.04 18.95 -12.60
CA LEU A 4 2.71 19.52 -12.27
C LEU A 4 2.70 21.04 -12.32
N GLU A 5 3.81 21.70 -11.96
CA GLU A 5 3.97 23.15 -12.10
C GLU A 5 3.85 23.54 -13.58
N GLU A 6 4.53 22.83 -14.50
CA GLU A 6 4.45 23.05 -15.93
C GLU A 6 3.01 22.84 -16.47
N ILE A 7 2.38 21.71 -16.12
CA ILE A 7 1.02 21.39 -16.53
C ILE A 7 0.01 22.43 -16.01
N LEU A 8 0.18 22.93 -14.80
CA LEU A 8 -0.67 23.94 -14.21
C LEU A 8 -0.48 25.30 -14.89
N ALA A 9 0.77 25.66 -15.21
CA ALA A 9 1.10 26.87 -15.94
C ALA A 9 0.46 26.89 -17.34
N GLU A 10 0.50 25.77 -18.08
CA GLU A 10 -0.20 25.60 -19.37
C GLU A 10 -1.71 25.82 -19.26
N ARG A 11 -2.30 25.57 -18.08
CA ARG A 11 -3.71 25.78 -17.78
C ARG A 11 -4.02 27.15 -17.15
N GLY A 12 -3.03 28.04 -17.14
CA GLY A 12 -3.17 29.41 -16.60
C GLY A 12 -3.09 29.50 -15.08
N VAL A 13 -2.65 28.42 -14.38
CA VAL A 13 -2.48 28.39 -12.93
C VAL A 13 -1.00 28.47 -12.59
N ASN A 14 -0.52 29.64 -12.23
CA ASN A 14 0.88 29.86 -11.87
C ASN A 14 1.10 29.56 -10.38
N VAL A 15 1.66 28.39 -10.08
CA VAL A 15 2.02 27.93 -8.74
C VAL A 15 3.37 27.22 -8.78
N ASP A 16 4.18 27.45 -7.79
CA ASP A 16 5.47 26.74 -7.64
C ASP A 16 5.30 25.32 -7.11
N HIS A 17 6.27 24.46 -7.38
CA HIS A 17 6.26 23.06 -6.91
C HIS A 17 6.24 22.94 -5.38
N ALA A 18 6.76 23.92 -4.62
CA ALA A 18 6.70 23.93 -3.18
C ALA A 18 5.27 24.19 -2.68
N THR A 19 4.51 25.05 -3.37
CA THR A 19 3.09 25.28 -3.11
C THR A 19 2.27 24.03 -3.41
N VAL A 20 2.52 23.35 -4.54
CA VAL A 20 1.87 22.09 -4.88
C VAL A 20 2.16 21.03 -3.79
N ASN A 21 3.40 20.91 -3.33
CA ASN A 21 3.73 20.00 -2.24
C ASN A 21 2.99 20.33 -0.94
N ARG A 22 2.88 21.62 -0.58
CA ARG A 22 2.09 22.06 0.59
C ARG A 22 0.60 21.70 0.45
N TRP A 23 0.05 21.83 -0.75
CA TRP A 23 -1.33 21.43 -1.02
C TRP A 23 -1.53 19.91 -0.86
N VAL A 24 -0.62 19.09 -1.38
CA VAL A 24 -0.68 17.64 -1.20
C VAL A 24 -0.67 17.30 0.29
N VAL A 25 0.29 17.80 1.07
CA VAL A 25 0.36 17.54 2.51
C VAL A 25 -0.89 17.99 3.24
N LYS A 26 -1.47 19.14 2.87
CA LYS A 26 -2.66 19.71 3.53
C LYS A 26 -3.96 18.98 3.15
N TYR A 27 -4.13 18.64 1.87
CA TYR A 27 -5.42 18.17 1.37
C TYR A 27 -5.51 16.65 1.20
N SER A 28 -4.38 15.93 1.05
CA SER A 28 -4.44 14.47 0.91
C SER A 28 -5.12 13.76 2.09
N PRO A 29 -4.94 14.14 3.37
CA PRO A 29 -5.68 13.52 4.46
C PRO A 29 -7.19 13.73 4.38
N LEU A 30 -7.63 14.90 3.88
CA LEU A 30 -9.05 15.20 3.69
C LEU A 30 -9.67 14.40 2.55
N ILE A 31 -8.90 14.18 1.48
CA ILE A 31 -9.30 13.34 0.35
C ILE A 31 -9.33 11.88 0.80
N ALA A 32 -8.28 11.41 1.49
CA ALA A 32 -8.19 10.06 2.01
C ALA A 32 -9.36 9.72 2.95
N ALA A 33 -9.77 10.64 3.80
CA ALA A 33 -10.94 10.46 4.68
C ALA A 33 -12.26 10.27 3.92
N LYS A 34 -12.39 10.85 2.72
CA LYS A 34 -13.59 10.75 1.85
C LYS A 34 -13.49 9.61 0.83
N ALA A 35 -12.30 9.11 0.54
CA ALA A 35 -12.05 8.09 -0.46
C ALA A 35 -12.76 6.76 -0.18
N PRO A 36 -12.82 6.24 1.06
CA PRO A 36 -13.47 4.96 1.36
C PRO A 36 -14.93 4.90 0.92
N ALA A 37 -15.68 6.01 1.06
CA ALA A 37 -17.08 6.08 0.65
C ALA A 37 -17.29 5.94 -0.88
N LYS A 38 -16.23 6.16 -1.67
CA LYS A 38 -16.24 6.05 -3.14
C LYS A 38 -15.45 4.83 -3.65
N LYS A 39 -14.90 4.04 -2.74
CA LYS A 39 -14.12 2.86 -3.11
C LYS A 39 -15.02 1.84 -3.81
N ARG A 40 -14.64 1.44 -5.01
CA ARG A 40 -15.35 0.37 -5.74
C ARG A 40 -15.07 -0.96 -5.05
N SER A 41 -16.05 -1.88 -5.11
CA SER A 41 -15.86 -3.25 -4.63
C SER A 41 -14.60 -3.88 -5.27
N THR A 42 -13.84 -4.54 -4.46
CA THR A 42 -12.61 -5.25 -4.85
C THR A 42 -12.88 -6.75 -4.95
N ALA A 43 -12.09 -7.46 -5.74
CA ALA A 43 -12.21 -8.89 -5.85
C ALA A 43 -11.67 -9.58 -4.58
N VAL A 44 -12.19 -10.75 -4.26
CA VAL A 44 -11.83 -11.54 -3.07
C VAL A 44 -10.48 -12.27 -3.19
N SER A 45 -9.84 -12.25 -4.37
CA SER A 45 -8.50 -12.80 -4.57
C SER A 45 -7.48 -11.67 -4.55
N TRP A 46 -6.62 -11.67 -3.52
CA TRP A 46 -5.66 -10.63 -3.26
C TRP A 46 -4.24 -11.04 -3.61
N ARG A 47 -3.41 -10.07 -3.89
CA ARG A 47 -1.96 -10.20 -4.03
C ARG A 47 -1.31 -9.20 -3.10
N MET A 48 -0.34 -9.65 -2.34
CA MET A 48 0.38 -8.82 -1.39
C MET A 48 1.87 -9.00 -1.59
N ASP A 49 2.58 -7.90 -1.53
CA ASP A 49 4.04 -7.86 -1.56
C ASP A 49 4.54 -6.65 -0.79
N GLU A 50 5.81 -6.70 -0.37
CA GLU A 50 6.47 -5.57 0.26
C GLU A 50 7.66 -5.09 -0.55
N THR A 51 7.92 -3.79 -0.47
CA THR A 51 9.08 -3.16 -1.07
C THR A 51 9.74 -2.18 -0.11
N TYR A 52 10.93 -1.70 -0.48
CA TYR A 52 11.71 -0.79 0.37
C TYR A 52 11.58 0.64 -0.12
N ILE A 53 11.41 1.55 0.81
CA ILE A 53 11.37 3.00 0.57
C ILE A 53 12.33 3.68 1.52
N LYS A 54 13.12 4.64 1.01
CA LYS A 54 14.06 5.40 1.83
C LYS A 54 13.38 6.61 2.46
N LEU A 55 13.44 6.71 3.79
CA LEU A 55 12.90 7.80 4.58
C LEU A 55 13.98 8.36 5.50
N LYS A 56 14.34 9.63 5.36
CA LYS A 56 15.43 10.28 6.16
C LYS A 56 16.73 9.45 6.20
N GLY A 57 17.06 8.79 5.10
CA GLY A 57 18.24 7.95 5.02
C GLY A 57 18.07 6.52 5.54
N LYS A 58 17.00 6.19 6.26
CA LYS A 58 16.66 4.85 6.74
C LYS A 58 15.76 4.12 5.75
N TRP A 59 15.90 2.81 5.67
CA TRP A 59 15.00 1.96 4.89
C TRP A 59 13.75 1.66 5.69
N MET A 60 12.59 1.84 5.04
CA MET A 60 11.26 1.52 5.54
C MET A 60 10.65 0.47 4.63
N TYR A 61 9.77 -0.35 5.17
CA TYR A 61 9.02 -1.35 4.42
C TYR A 61 7.67 -0.80 4.02
N TYR A 62 7.35 -0.91 2.74
CA TYR A 62 6.08 -0.53 2.17
C TYR A 62 5.31 -1.79 1.78
N TYR A 63 4.34 -2.14 2.60
CA TYR A 63 3.39 -3.21 2.35
C TYR A 63 2.30 -2.72 1.42
N ARG A 64 1.92 -3.52 0.45
CA ARG A 64 0.84 -3.21 -0.47
C ARG A 64 0.05 -4.44 -0.82
N ALA A 65 -1.28 -4.30 -0.89
CA ALA A 65 -2.18 -5.32 -1.41
C ALA A 65 -3.01 -4.76 -2.57
N ILE A 66 -3.17 -5.59 -3.58
CA ILE A 66 -4.02 -5.34 -4.76
C ILE A 66 -4.92 -6.54 -5.00
N ASP A 67 -6.04 -6.32 -5.68
CA ASP A 67 -6.87 -7.43 -6.16
C ASP A 67 -6.30 -8.07 -7.45
N LYS A 68 -6.94 -9.14 -7.92
CA LYS A 68 -6.52 -9.84 -9.15
C LYS A 68 -6.55 -8.97 -10.41
N PHE A 69 -7.22 -7.82 -10.37
CA PHE A 69 -7.30 -6.87 -11.48
C PHE A 69 -6.33 -5.69 -11.31
N GLY A 70 -5.50 -5.68 -10.27
CA GLY A 70 -4.55 -4.61 -9.98
C GLY A 70 -5.14 -3.42 -9.23
N LYS A 71 -6.40 -3.48 -8.74
CA LYS A 71 -6.97 -2.41 -7.91
C LYS A 71 -6.36 -2.44 -6.53
N THR A 72 -5.91 -1.29 -6.04
CA THR A 72 -5.37 -1.14 -4.69
C THR A 72 -6.43 -1.47 -3.64
N LEU A 73 -6.06 -2.36 -2.73
CA LEU A 73 -6.84 -2.73 -1.55
C LEU A 73 -6.43 -1.86 -0.37
N ASP A 74 -5.16 -1.96 -0.02
CA ASP A 74 -4.56 -1.22 1.08
C ASP A 74 -3.04 -1.15 0.93
N PHE A 75 -2.41 -0.25 1.70
CA PHE A 75 -0.96 -0.13 1.79
C PHE A 75 -0.58 0.33 3.20
N MET A 76 0.64 0.03 3.63
CA MET A 76 1.16 0.43 4.94
C MET A 76 2.66 0.68 4.86
N LEU A 77 3.11 1.79 5.45
CA LEU A 77 4.53 2.07 5.64
C LEU A 77 4.92 1.72 7.09
N CYS A 78 5.95 0.89 7.24
CA CYS A 78 6.40 0.38 8.53
C CYS A 78 7.93 0.36 8.64
N GLU A 79 8.47 0.48 9.85
CA GLU A 79 9.91 0.38 10.10
C GLU A 79 10.41 -1.07 10.13
N HIS A 80 9.53 -2.01 10.43
CA HIS A 80 9.86 -3.42 10.61
C HIS A 80 9.26 -4.30 9.51
N ARG A 81 9.96 -5.39 9.22
CA ARG A 81 9.49 -6.48 8.35
C ARG A 81 9.43 -7.76 9.19
N ASP A 82 8.41 -7.85 9.99
CA ASP A 82 8.19 -8.97 10.90
C ASP A 82 6.73 -9.44 10.84
N GLU A 83 6.45 -10.50 11.56
CA GLU A 83 5.12 -11.09 11.69
C GLU A 83 4.10 -10.08 12.23
N ALA A 84 4.50 -9.25 13.22
CA ALA A 84 3.61 -8.26 13.82
C ALA A 84 3.18 -7.18 12.81
N ALA A 85 4.12 -6.70 11.99
CA ALA A 85 3.84 -5.75 10.91
C ALA A 85 2.92 -6.37 9.86
N ALA A 86 3.17 -7.63 9.45
CA ALA A 86 2.32 -8.34 8.51
C ALA A 86 0.90 -8.54 9.06
N THR A 87 0.77 -8.99 10.32
CA THR A 87 -0.52 -9.16 10.99
C THR A 87 -1.29 -7.83 11.07
N ALA A 88 -0.62 -6.74 11.47
CA ALA A 88 -1.23 -5.40 11.51
C ALA A 88 -1.72 -4.94 10.13
N PHE A 89 -0.92 -5.20 9.09
CA PHE A 89 -1.31 -4.89 7.71
C PHE A 89 -2.56 -5.66 7.28
N PHE A 90 -2.58 -7.00 7.47
CA PHE A 90 -3.73 -7.82 7.09
C PHE A 90 -4.99 -7.48 7.89
N THR A 91 -4.87 -7.24 9.20
CA THR A 91 -5.98 -6.80 10.04
C THR A 91 -6.63 -5.54 9.47
N ARG A 92 -5.82 -4.55 9.11
CA ARG A 92 -6.30 -3.29 8.53
C ARG A 92 -6.90 -3.50 7.14
N ALA A 93 -6.22 -4.25 6.27
CA ALA A 93 -6.69 -4.51 4.91
C ALA A 93 -8.03 -5.25 4.90
N ILE A 94 -8.20 -6.25 5.77
CA ILE A 94 -9.45 -7.01 5.93
C ILE A 94 -10.54 -6.11 6.52
N GLY A 95 -10.24 -5.30 7.54
CA GLY A 95 -11.20 -4.35 8.11
C GLY A 95 -11.76 -3.36 7.09
N ASN A 96 -10.93 -2.93 6.12
CA ASN A 96 -11.30 -1.96 5.09
C ASN A 96 -11.97 -2.57 3.85
N ASN A 97 -11.76 -3.85 3.55
CA ASN A 97 -12.16 -4.47 2.28
C ASN A 97 -12.97 -5.76 2.43
N GLY A 98 -13.17 -6.25 3.65
CA GLY A 98 -13.75 -7.56 3.92
C GLY A 98 -12.72 -8.70 3.80
N PHE A 99 -13.18 -9.93 4.07
CA PHE A 99 -12.31 -11.10 4.02
C PHE A 99 -12.04 -11.55 2.59
N PRO A 100 -10.78 -11.82 2.23
CA PRO A 100 -10.46 -12.48 0.97
C PRO A 100 -10.68 -14.00 1.08
N ASP A 101 -11.02 -14.62 -0.04
CA ASP A 101 -11.00 -16.08 -0.17
C ASP A 101 -9.55 -16.57 -0.27
N ARG A 102 -8.70 -15.77 -0.92
CA ARG A 102 -7.34 -16.14 -1.27
C ARG A 102 -6.40 -14.96 -1.22
N VAL A 103 -5.20 -15.17 -0.66
CA VAL A 103 -4.09 -14.22 -0.69
C VAL A 103 -2.86 -14.87 -1.32
N VAL A 104 -2.33 -14.24 -2.36
CA VAL A 104 -1.05 -14.63 -2.98
C VAL A 104 0.05 -13.77 -2.37
N ILE A 105 1.08 -14.42 -1.85
CA ILE A 105 2.27 -13.79 -1.27
C ILE A 105 3.54 -14.35 -1.95
N ASP A 106 4.64 -13.66 -1.78
CA ASP A 106 5.96 -14.24 -2.05
C ASP A 106 6.35 -15.28 -0.97
N LYS A 107 7.53 -15.86 -1.08
CA LYS A 107 8.04 -16.81 -0.08
C LYS A 107 8.56 -16.12 1.20
N SER A 108 7.89 -15.08 1.66
CA SER A 108 8.20 -14.36 2.90
C SER A 108 7.62 -15.10 4.10
N GLY A 109 8.47 -15.51 5.03
CA GLY A 109 8.02 -16.17 6.28
C GLY A 109 7.18 -15.25 7.16
N ALA A 110 7.48 -13.94 7.20
CA ALA A 110 6.71 -12.97 7.98
C ALA A 110 5.28 -12.81 7.44
N ASN A 111 5.09 -12.74 6.12
CA ASN A 111 3.78 -12.64 5.51
C ASN A 111 2.94 -13.90 5.70
N LEU A 112 3.58 -15.07 5.60
CA LEU A 112 2.94 -16.36 5.88
C LEU A 112 2.47 -16.41 7.34
N ALA A 113 3.36 -16.14 8.31
CA ALA A 113 3.02 -16.12 9.72
C ALA A 113 1.89 -15.12 10.04
N GLY A 114 1.92 -13.93 9.44
CA GLY A 114 0.85 -12.94 9.59
C GLY A 114 -0.52 -13.45 9.12
N LEU A 115 -0.58 -14.17 8.00
CA LEU A 115 -1.82 -14.78 7.50
C LEU A 115 -2.27 -16.00 8.32
N GLU A 116 -1.33 -16.80 8.80
CA GLU A 116 -1.62 -17.91 9.71
C GLU A 116 -2.22 -17.41 11.04
N ASN A 117 -1.70 -16.30 11.58
CA ASN A 117 -2.29 -15.63 12.73
C ASN A 117 -3.72 -15.16 12.45
N MET A 118 -3.97 -14.57 11.28
CA MET A 118 -5.33 -14.19 10.90
C MET A 118 -6.27 -15.40 10.81
N ASN A 119 -5.83 -16.48 10.20
CA ASN A 119 -6.61 -17.72 10.15
C ASN A 119 -6.85 -18.31 11.54
N CYS A 120 -5.87 -18.28 12.42
CA CYS A 120 -6.02 -18.69 13.81
C CYS A 120 -7.09 -17.86 14.55
N LEU A 121 -7.04 -16.53 14.39
CA LEU A 121 -8.05 -15.64 14.97
C LEU A 121 -9.46 -15.92 14.40
N LEU A 122 -9.58 -16.24 13.13
CA LEU A 122 -10.86 -16.61 12.52
C LEU A 122 -11.42 -17.87 13.18
N ILE A 123 -10.61 -18.92 13.33
CA ILE A 123 -11.03 -20.18 14.00
C ILE A 123 -11.47 -19.92 15.45
N LEU A 124 -10.69 -19.14 16.21
CA LEU A 124 -10.99 -18.81 17.60
C LEU A 124 -12.31 -18.03 17.75
N ASN A 125 -12.70 -17.26 16.73
CA ASN A 125 -13.97 -16.54 16.68
C ASN A 125 -15.12 -17.35 16.06
N GLY A 126 -14.93 -18.65 15.83
CA GLY A 126 -15.97 -19.56 15.31
C GLY A 126 -16.23 -19.44 13.81
N TRP A 127 -15.29 -18.86 13.04
CA TRP A 127 -15.41 -18.81 11.59
C TRP A 127 -14.86 -20.10 10.97
N PHE A 128 -15.62 -20.69 10.05
CA PHE A 128 -15.25 -21.92 9.34
C PHE A 128 -14.56 -21.68 7.99
N TRP A 129 -14.47 -20.42 7.56
CA TRP A 129 -13.84 -20.04 6.30
C TRP A 129 -12.44 -19.51 6.57
N LEU A 130 -11.44 -20.19 6.00
CA LEU A 130 -10.05 -19.80 6.13
C LEU A 130 -9.58 -19.13 4.85
N ILE A 131 -8.67 -18.18 4.99
CA ILE A 131 -7.99 -17.54 3.88
C ILE A 131 -7.02 -18.55 3.26
N GLU A 132 -7.21 -18.87 1.99
CA GLU A 132 -6.27 -19.70 1.24
C GLU A 132 -4.99 -18.90 0.97
N VAL A 133 -3.84 -19.40 1.43
CA VAL A 133 -2.54 -18.76 1.22
C VAL A 133 -1.79 -19.44 0.09
N LEU A 134 -1.46 -18.69 -0.96
CA LEU A 134 -0.68 -19.19 -2.09
C LEU A 134 0.69 -18.50 -2.14
N GLN A 135 1.75 -19.30 -2.07
CA GLN A 135 3.13 -18.84 -2.23
C GLN A 135 3.62 -19.07 -3.66
N VAL A 136 3.16 -18.24 -4.60
CA VAL A 136 3.44 -18.43 -6.03
C VAL A 136 3.99 -17.15 -6.64
N LYS A 137 5.29 -17.13 -6.91
CA LYS A 137 6.03 -15.96 -7.38
C LYS A 137 5.43 -15.32 -8.64
N TYR A 138 5.11 -16.09 -9.66
CA TYR A 138 4.63 -15.54 -10.95
C TYR A 138 3.25 -14.87 -10.85
N LEU A 139 2.44 -15.20 -9.86
CA LEU A 139 1.15 -14.54 -9.63
C LEU A 139 1.31 -13.13 -9.03
N ASN A 140 2.49 -12.80 -8.52
CA ASN A 140 2.81 -11.48 -7.96
C ASN A 140 3.40 -10.50 -8.99
N ASN A 141 3.56 -10.90 -10.26
CA ASN A 141 4.11 -10.02 -11.30
C ASN A 141 3.35 -8.69 -11.44
N ILE A 142 2.04 -8.67 -11.19
CA ILE A 142 1.22 -7.44 -11.29
C ILE A 142 1.63 -6.45 -10.20
N ILE A 143 1.79 -6.90 -8.95
CA ILE A 143 2.20 -6.03 -7.84
C ILE A 143 3.68 -5.64 -7.94
N GLU A 144 4.53 -6.50 -8.51
CA GLU A 144 5.92 -6.16 -8.80
C GLU A 144 6.04 -5.00 -9.81
N GLN A 145 5.18 -4.96 -10.84
CA GLN A 145 5.13 -3.85 -11.80
C GLN A 145 4.74 -2.53 -11.11
N ASP A 146 3.80 -2.60 -10.22
CA ASP A 146 3.34 -1.48 -9.40
C ASP A 146 4.48 -0.95 -8.50
N HIS A 147 5.24 -1.84 -7.88
CA HIS A 147 6.43 -1.49 -7.10
C HIS A 147 7.51 -0.81 -7.95
N ARG A 148 7.67 -1.18 -9.22
CA ARG A 148 8.62 -0.52 -10.14
C ARG A 148 8.27 0.94 -10.34
N PHE A 149 6.98 1.26 -10.47
CA PHE A 149 6.50 2.64 -10.58
C PHE A 149 6.86 3.45 -9.33
N ILE A 150 6.54 2.92 -8.15
CA ILE A 150 6.86 3.55 -6.87
C ILE A 150 8.38 3.75 -6.70
N LYS A 151 9.18 2.71 -7.02
CA LYS A 151 10.64 2.79 -6.97
C LYS A 151 11.20 3.85 -7.93
N LYS A 152 10.65 3.97 -9.14
CA LYS A 152 11.04 5.01 -10.10
C LYS A 152 10.79 6.40 -9.53
N LEU A 153 9.61 6.63 -8.95
CA LEU A 153 9.24 7.90 -8.31
C LEU A 153 10.16 8.23 -7.13
N THR A 154 10.32 7.30 -6.20
CA THR A 154 11.12 7.50 -4.97
C THR A 154 12.61 7.64 -5.25
N ARG A 155 13.13 7.00 -6.31
CA ARG A 155 14.52 7.14 -6.74
C ARG A 155 14.83 8.56 -7.21
N GLN A 156 13.95 9.16 -8.00
CA GLN A 156 14.11 10.54 -8.48
C GLN A 156 14.09 11.54 -7.32
N MET A 157 13.27 11.27 -6.30
CA MET A 157 13.17 12.10 -5.09
C MET A 157 14.32 11.88 -4.10
N LYS A 158 15.24 10.93 -4.34
CA LYS A 158 16.28 10.49 -3.40
C LYS A 158 15.74 10.05 -2.04
N GLY A 159 14.50 9.56 -2.02
CA GLY A 159 13.75 9.18 -0.81
C GLY A 159 12.95 10.32 -0.20
N PHE A 160 12.17 10.01 0.79
CA PHE A 160 11.32 10.97 1.50
C PHE A 160 12.06 11.62 2.67
N LYS A 161 11.72 12.89 2.95
CA LYS A 161 12.28 13.66 4.07
C LYS A 161 11.45 13.60 5.34
N SER A 162 10.18 13.18 5.26
CA SER A 162 9.29 13.01 6.41
C SER A 162 8.31 11.88 6.21
N PHE A 163 7.84 11.28 7.31
CA PHE A 163 6.82 10.22 7.28
C PHE A 163 5.50 10.72 6.69
N CYS A 164 5.06 11.91 7.10
CA CYS A 164 3.83 12.51 6.58
C CYS A 164 3.88 12.74 5.07
N SER A 165 5.03 13.19 4.54
CA SER A 165 5.22 13.37 3.10
C SER A 165 5.26 12.03 2.36
N ALA A 166 5.86 10.99 2.95
CA ALA A 166 5.86 9.65 2.38
C ALA A 166 4.45 9.07 2.33
N SER A 167 3.74 9.09 3.44
CA SER A 167 2.36 8.61 3.53
C SER A 167 1.46 9.33 2.52
N ALA A 168 1.45 10.66 2.53
CA ALA A 168 0.63 11.47 1.64
C ALA A 168 0.93 11.31 0.12
N THR A 169 2.11 10.79 -0.24
CA THR A 169 2.47 10.56 -1.65
C THR A 169 2.17 9.13 -2.08
N LEU A 170 2.16 8.20 -1.13
CA LEU A 170 1.93 6.77 -1.37
C LEU A 170 0.45 6.37 -1.21
N ASP A 171 -0.33 7.22 -0.53
CA ASP A 171 -1.79 7.19 -0.46
C ASP A 171 -2.41 7.54 -1.83
#